data_dbbc7e7f80b50d455c8763ac903d408f
#
_entry.id   dbbc7e7f80b50d455c8763ac903d408f
#
_cell.length_a   1.000
_cell.length_b   1.000
_cell.length_c   1.000
_cell.angle_alpha   90.00
_cell.angle_beta   90.00
_cell.angle_gamma   90.00
#
_symmetry.space_group_name_H-M   'P 1'
#
loop_
_entity.id
_entity.type
_entity.pdbx_description
1 polymer ?
#
loop_
_entity_poly.entity_id
_entity_poly.type
_entity_poly.pdbx_seq_one_letter_code
_entity_poly.pdbx_strand_id
1 'polypeptide(L)'
;MLAVSTLAAALSGCSGGNKTDGSLEFTEAASADGNNGTTEAGASESSEAKTDPNGEKPSPEGYGILREASTAKIGSLNPLTYTQSYASTQIKRSSMTLYGYFPSADYTACEIAGELAAEEPIQMDEEGKVWQIKVREGCVWENGDTLDANDVYYTWKMILDPKLANLRASNFANDAIEIVKAMDYFQGNASWDEVGLKLIDDHTLEIHTVSMHNPTEVMIHLAHPANCMINEEYYEKGMNADRTETMYGTSQEQYISCGPFLVENWVNDAEITFKKNPNYPFADRIWLAGINIKVVEDSSTQMQLFENGEIDYVQLSTSNYLKYE
;
A
#
# COMPACT_ATOMS: atom_id res chain seq x y z
N MET A 1 -16.93 18.95 10.68
CA MET A 1 -15.73 19.11 11.50
C MET A 1 -15.43 17.77 12.16
N LEU A 2 -14.28 17.20 11.93
CA LEU A 2 -13.73 15.96 12.49
C LEU A 2 -14.38 14.65 12.05
N ALA A 3 -13.72 13.95 11.21
CA ALA A 3 -13.37 12.54 11.38
C ALA A 3 -12.73 11.99 10.12
N VAL A 4 -11.51 12.34 9.86
CA VAL A 4 -10.68 11.63 8.86
C VAL A 4 -9.31 11.49 9.48
N SER A 5 -9.03 10.40 10.17
CA SER A 5 -7.62 10.07 10.42
C SER A 5 -7.32 8.88 11.32
N THR A 6 -8.20 7.96 11.59
CA THR A 6 -7.84 6.91 12.56
C THR A 6 -7.73 5.50 12.00
N LEU A 7 -7.65 5.31 10.69
CA LEU A 7 -7.61 3.95 10.14
C LEU A 7 -6.24 3.46 9.63
N ALA A 8 -5.18 4.24 9.79
CA ALA A 8 -3.84 3.82 9.32
C ALA A 8 -2.92 3.23 10.40
N ALA A 9 -3.39 3.07 11.64
CA ALA A 9 -2.52 2.74 12.77
C ALA A 9 -2.78 1.39 13.47
N ALA A 10 -3.62 0.52 12.95
CA ALA A 10 -4.08 -0.65 13.70
C ALA A 10 -3.54 -2.01 13.24
N LEU A 11 -2.48 -2.07 12.45
CA LEU A 11 -1.90 -3.37 12.03
C LEU A 11 -0.38 -3.45 12.22
N SER A 12 0.12 -3.08 13.40
CA SER A 12 1.47 -3.49 13.78
C SER A 12 1.52 -3.84 15.26
N GLY A 13 1.63 -5.13 15.56
CA GLY A 13 2.06 -5.59 16.86
C GLY A 13 1.22 -6.68 17.48
N CYS A 14 1.47 -7.92 17.15
CA CYS A 14 1.31 -9.05 18.07
C CYS A 14 2.47 -10.03 17.86
N SER A 15 3.49 -9.85 18.67
CA SER A 15 4.43 -10.89 19.03
C SER A 15 4.47 -10.96 20.55
N GLY A 16 4.16 -12.13 21.13
CA GLY A 16 4.41 -12.39 22.54
C GLY A 16 3.25 -13.07 23.25
N GLY A 17 3.38 -14.41 23.44
CA GLY A 17 2.37 -15.29 23.97
C GLY A 17 1.98 -15.05 25.43
N ASN A 18 0.75 -15.46 25.75
CA ASN A 18 0.50 -16.39 26.85
C ASN A 18 -0.92 -16.97 26.73
N LYS A 19 -1.05 -18.27 27.00
CA LYS A 19 -2.29 -19.03 27.00
C LYS A 19 -3.16 -18.62 28.17
N THR A 20 -4.44 -18.32 27.93
CA THR A 20 -5.54 -18.66 28.86
C THR A 20 -6.78 -18.98 28.06
N ASP A 21 -7.33 -20.12 28.40
CA ASP A 21 -8.53 -20.78 27.94
C ASP A 21 -9.79 -19.91 28.15
N GLY A 22 -10.65 -19.81 27.15
CA GLY A 22 -11.92 -19.09 27.25
C GLY A 22 -12.72 -19.26 25.96
N SER A 23 -13.47 -20.35 25.90
CA SER A 23 -14.47 -20.67 24.87
C SER A 23 -15.53 -19.58 24.78
N LEU A 24 -15.73 -18.96 23.62
CA LEU A 24 -16.91 -18.18 23.27
C LEU A 24 -17.75 -19.00 22.29
N GLU A 25 -18.92 -19.43 22.78
CA GLU A 25 -19.96 -20.06 21.99
C GLU A 25 -20.60 -19.03 21.06
N PHE A 26 -20.63 -19.35 19.76
CA PHE A 26 -21.43 -18.64 18.77
C PHE A 26 -22.80 -19.34 18.69
N THR A 27 -23.85 -18.62 19.01
CA THR A 27 -25.24 -19.07 18.79
C THR A 27 -25.60 -18.78 17.31
N GLU A 28 -25.98 -19.85 16.60
CA GLU A 28 -26.62 -19.80 15.28
C GLU A 28 -27.99 -19.08 15.39
N ALA A 29 -28.27 -18.18 14.48
CA ALA A 29 -29.61 -17.68 14.20
C ALA A 29 -30.05 -18.13 12.80
N ALA A 30 -31.22 -18.74 12.80
CA ALA A 30 -31.82 -19.54 11.78
C ALA A 30 -32.16 -18.82 10.47
N SER A 31 -32.07 -19.61 9.40
CA SER A 31 -32.57 -19.43 8.05
C SER A 31 -34.04 -19.09 7.94
N ALA A 32 -34.40 -18.22 6.98
CA ALA A 32 -35.75 -18.20 6.40
C ALA A 32 -35.66 -17.97 4.87
N ASP A 33 -36.35 -18.81 4.19
CA ASP A 33 -36.53 -19.11 2.78
C ASP A 33 -36.79 -17.96 1.79
N GLY A 34 -36.23 -18.16 0.58
CA GLY A 34 -37.01 -18.25 -0.68
C GLY A 34 -37.28 -16.93 -1.42
N ASN A 35 -36.60 -16.65 -2.51
CA ASN A 35 -37.27 -16.69 -3.81
C ASN A 35 -36.32 -16.49 -4.98
N ASN A 36 -36.57 -17.27 -6.03
CA ASN A 36 -35.94 -17.38 -7.31
C ASN A 36 -36.22 -16.15 -8.19
N GLY A 37 -35.22 -15.59 -8.82
CA GLY A 37 -35.39 -14.54 -9.82
C GLY A 37 -34.12 -14.31 -10.64
N THR A 38 -33.98 -15.05 -11.72
CA THR A 38 -33.04 -14.79 -12.82
C THR A 38 -33.23 -13.37 -13.34
N THR A 39 -32.17 -12.57 -13.38
CA THR A 39 -32.04 -11.46 -14.32
C THR A 39 -30.59 -11.26 -14.74
N GLU A 40 -30.44 -11.06 -16.01
CA GLU A 40 -29.35 -10.96 -16.92
C GLU A 40 -28.22 -10.01 -16.50
N ALA A 41 -27.01 -10.36 -16.98
CA ALA A 41 -25.85 -9.51 -17.06
C ALA A 41 -26.17 -8.19 -17.78
N GLY A 42 -25.88 -7.09 -17.15
CA GLY A 42 -26.08 -5.78 -17.74
C GLY A 42 -25.23 -4.71 -17.08
N ALA A 43 -24.26 -4.25 -17.87
CA ALA A 43 -23.72 -2.91 -17.88
C ALA A 43 -22.80 -2.48 -16.72
N SER A 44 -21.58 -2.16 -17.12
CA SER A 44 -20.67 -1.25 -16.46
C SER A 44 -21.39 -0.10 -15.75
N GLU A 45 -21.46 -0.13 -14.44
CA GLU A 45 -21.78 1.07 -13.67
C GLU A 45 -20.55 2.01 -13.78
N SER A 46 -20.76 3.11 -14.50
CA SER A 46 -19.91 4.28 -14.38
C SER A 46 -19.83 4.64 -12.90
N SER A 47 -18.63 4.58 -12.31
CA SER A 47 -18.41 4.99 -10.94
C SER A 47 -18.82 6.45 -10.80
N GLU A 48 -20.01 6.72 -10.24
CA GLU A 48 -20.37 8.07 -9.85
C GLU A 48 -19.32 8.56 -8.85
N ALA A 49 -18.72 9.69 -9.13
CA ALA A 49 -17.74 10.31 -8.24
C ALA A 49 -18.40 10.52 -6.87
N LYS A 50 -17.80 9.92 -5.84
CA LYS A 50 -18.32 10.00 -4.47
C LYS A 50 -18.31 11.45 -3.99
N THR A 51 -19.37 11.87 -3.34
CA THR A 51 -19.49 13.19 -2.70
C THR A 51 -19.15 13.07 -1.22
N ASP A 52 -18.70 14.17 -0.60
CA ASP A 52 -18.53 14.21 0.83
C ASP A 52 -19.89 14.14 1.56
N PRO A 53 -19.93 14.03 2.92
CA PRO A 53 -21.19 14.06 3.68
C PRO A 53 -22.03 15.32 3.48
N ASN A 54 -21.44 16.41 2.93
CA ASN A 54 -22.12 17.67 2.60
C ASN A 54 -22.58 17.72 1.13
N GLY A 55 -22.35 16.66 0.34
CA GLY A 55 -22.75 16.57 -1.06
C GLY A 55 -21.76 17.20 -2.06
N GLU A 56 -20.59 17.63 -1.61
CA GLU A 56 -19.55 18.18 -2.48
C GLU A 56 -18.70 17.09 -3.13
N LYS A 57 -18.16 17.33 -4.32
CA LYS A 57 -17.20 16.46 -4.99
C LYS A 57 -15.79 17.03 -4.85
N PRO A 58 -14.74 16.17 -4.74
CA PRO A 58 -13.38 16.67 -4.77
C PRO A 58 -13.09 17.42 -6.07
N SER A 59 -12.43 18.58 -5.95
CA SER A 59 -11.92 19.27 -7.13
C SER A 59 -10.72 18.48 -7.71
N PRO A 60 -10.38 18.67 -8.99
CA PRO A 60 -9.16 18.04 -9.57
C PRO A 60 -7.88 18.40 -8.81
N GLU A 61 -7.81 19.63 -8.28
CA GLU A 61 -6.67 20.11 -7.49
C GLU A 61 -6.74 19.70 -6.01
N GLY A 62 -7.89 19.21 -5.52
CA GLY A 62 -8.17 18.95 -4.11
C GLY A 62 -8.66 20.17 -3.34
N TYR A 63 -8.91 20.01 -2.02
CA TYR A 63 -9.51 21.04 -1.16
C TYR A 63 -8.53 21.77 -0.26
N GLY A 64 -7.34 21.23 -0.04
CA GLY A 64 -6.33 21.85 0.83
C GLY A 64 -5.17 20.92 1.11
N ILE A 65 -4.16 21.44 1.78
CA ILE A 65 -2.96 20.70 2.17
C ILE A 65 -3.10 20.28 3.64
N LEU A 66 -2.99 18.99 3.91
CA LEU A 66 -2.88 18.47 5.28
C LEU A 66 -1.47 18.72 5.80
N ARG A 67 -1.35 19.45 6.90
CA ARG A 67 -0.08 19.77 7.54
C ARG A 67 0.13 18.88 8.76
N GLU A 68 1.16 18.08 8.73
CA GLU A 68 1.51 17.10 9.78
C GLU A 68 2.88 17.41 10.37
N ALA A 69 3.15 16.91 11.57
CA ALA A 69 4.49 16.82 12.13
C ALA A 69 4.81 15.38 12.50
N SER A 70 6.07 14.97 12.28
CA SER A 70 6.59 13.65 12.64
C SER A 70 7.74 13.78 13.63
N THR A 71 7.77 12.91 14.65
CA THR A 71 8.94 12.73 15.50
C THR A 71 10.04 11.90 14.82
N ALA A 72 9.66 11.13 13.78
CA ALA A 72 10.60 10.29 13.06
C ALA A 72 11.05 10.95 11.75
N LYS A 73 12.32 10.81 11.45
CA LYS A 73 12.90 11.23 10.16
C LYS A 73 12.46 10.29 9.04
N ILE A 74 12.27 10.85 7.85
CA ILE A 74 11.98 10.06 6.66
C ILE A 74 13.32 9.72 6.00
N GLY A 75 13.88 8.57 6.38
CA GLY A 75 15.19 8.17 5.90
C GLY A 75 15.17 7.58 4.49
N SER A 76 14.07 6.94 4.09
CA SER A 76 13.93 6.32 2.77
C SER A 76 12.48 6.07 2.40
N LEU A 77 12.17 6.24 1.11
CA LEU A 77 10.92 5.81 0.46
C LEU A 77 11.08 4.48 -0.31
N ASN A 78 12.20 3.77 -0.12
CA ASN A 78 12.39 2.45 -0.74
C ASN A 78 11.51 1.40 -0.02
N PRO A 79 10.51 0.80 -0.70
CA PRO A 79 9.60 -0.17 -0.09
C PRO A 79 10.28 -1.49 0.28
N LEU A 80 11.45 -1.79 -0.29
CA LEU A 80 12.14 -3.05 -0.06
C LEU A 80 13.07 -3.03 1.16
N THR A 81 13.43 -1.84 1.64
CA THR A 81 14.45 -1.69 2.69
C THR A 81 13.98 -0.93 3.93
N TYR A 82 12.78 -0.33 3.92
CA TYR A 82 12.29 0.41 5.08
C TYR A 82 12.18 -0.48 6.33
N THR A 83 12.48 0.08 7.50
CA THR A 83 12.42 -0.61 8.80
C THR A 83 11.40 0.00 9.75
N GLN A 84 10.95 1.22 9.48
CA GLN A 84 10.05 1.97 10.36
C GLN A 84 8.64 2.01 9.79
N SER A 85 7.61 1.79 10.63
CA SER A 85 6.20 1.87 10.23
C SER A 85 5.82 3.24 9.69
N TYR A 86 6.43 4.31 10.18
CA TYR A 86 6.21 5.66 9.66
C TYR A 86 6.62 5.79 8.19
N ALA A 87 7.76 5.21 7.80
CA ALA A 87 8.20 5.21 6.40
C ALA A 87 7.20 4.48 5.50
N SER A 88 6.61 3.38 5.96
CA SER A 88 5.62 2.63 5.18
C SER A 88 4.39 3.47 4.81
N THR A 89 3.96 4.36 5.70
CA THR A 89 2.86 5.29 5.42
C THR A 89 3.22 6.25 4.28
N GLN A 90 4.44 6.79 4.28
CA GLN A 90 4.89 7.72 3.25
C GLN A 90 5.08 7.01 1.89
N ILE A 91 5.59 5.79 1.93
CA ILE A 91 5.71 4.92 0.74
C ILE A 91 4.32 4.70 0.12
N LYS A 92 3.31 4.31 0.93
CA LYS A 92 1.93 4.12 0.43
C LYS A 92 1.26 5.41 -0.08
N ARG A 93 1.70 6.59 0.38
CA ARG A 93 1.23 7.87 -0.16
C ARG A 93 1.76 8.14 -1.57
N SER A 94 2.95 7.66 -1.90
CA SER A 94 3.64 7.96 -3.16
C SER A 94 3.82 6.79 -4.12
N SER A 95 3.47 5.57 -3.71
CA SER A 95 3.53 4.38 -4.55
C SER A 95 2.27 3.53 -4.43
N MET A 96 1.97 2.75 -5.45
CA MET A 96 0.85 1.79 -5.49
C MET A 96 1.30 0.38 -5.14
N THR A 97 0.33 -0.42 -4.72
CA THR A 97 0.40 -1.89 -4.64
C THR A 97 -0.64 -2.49 -5.59
N LEU A 98 -0.61 -3.79 -5.81
CA LEU A 98 -1.63 -4.45 -6.64
C LEU A 98 -3.03 -4.28 -6.05
N TYR A 99 -3.16 -4.42 -4.73
CA TYR A 99 -4.41 -4.22 -4.01
C TYR A 99 -4.23 -3.19 -2.91
N GLY A 100 -5.30 -2.50 -2.53
CA GLY A 100 -5.28 -1.46 -1.51
C GLY A 100 -6.50 -1.51 -0.61
N TYR A 101 -6.44 -0.77 0.50
CA TYR A 101 -7.58 -0.60 1.40
C TYR A 101 -8.26 0.73 1.08
N PHE A 102 -9.55 0.67 0.78
CA PHE A 102 -10.36 1.82 0.40
C PHE A 102 -11.51 1.99 1.38
N PRO A 103 -11.94 3.23 1.67
CA PRO A 103 -13.17 3.44 2.43
C PRO A 103 -14.37 2.83 1.70
N SER A 104 -15.27 2.19 2.43
CA SER A 104 -16.58 1.79 1.91
C SER A 104 -17.37 3.02 1.44
N ALA A 105 -18.44 2.80 0.66
CA ALA A 105 -19.24 3.88 0.09
C ALA A 105 -19.83 4.83 1.15
N ASP A 106 -20.13 4.31 2.32
CA ASP A 106 -20.69 5.06 3.46
C ASP A 106 -19.63 5.50 4.49
N TYR A 107 -18.35 5.25 4.22
CA TYR A 107 -17.21 5.56 5.09
C TYR A 107 -17.24 4.89 6.48
N THR A 108 -18.03 3.83 6.66
CA THR A 108 -18.13 3.11 7.94
C THR A 108 -17.16 1.95 8.07
N ALA A 109 -16.60 1.47 6.96
CA ALA A 109 -15.67 0.36 6.89
C ALA A 109 -14.51 0.62 5.93
N CYS A 110 -13.55 -0.29 5.94
CA CYS A 110 -12.46 -0.35 4.98
C CYS A 110 -12.59 -1.64 4.19
N GLU A 111 -12.54 -1.55 2.88
CA GLU A 111 -12.65 -2.67 1.94
C GLU A 111 -11.32 -2.85 1.23
N ILE A 112 -10.91 -4.09 1.00
CA ILE A 112 -9.76 -4.40 0.15
C ILE A 112 -10.24 -4.55 -1.28
N ALA A 113 -9.55 -3.89 -2.21
CA ALA A 113 -9.89 -3.94 -3.64
C ALA A 113 -8.65 -3.72 -4.51
N GLY A 114 -8.78 -3.93 -5.83
CA GLY A 114 -7.72 -3.67 -6.78
C GLY A 114 -7.30 -2.19 -6.79
N GLU A 115 -6.02 -1.93 -6.62
CA GLU A 115 -5.38 -0.62 -6.79
C GLU A 115 -4.72 -0.57 -8.18
N LEU A 116 -3.56 -1.17 -8.36
CA LEU A 116 -2.96 -1.43 -9.67
C LEU A 116 -3.57 -2.67 -10.34
N ALA A 117 -4.08 -3.65 -9.58
CA ALA A 117 -4.87 -4.74 -10.13
C ALA A 117 -6.22 -4.22 -10.64
N ALA A 118 -6.67 -4.72 -11.79
CA ALA A 118 -7.93 -4.32 -12.41
C ALA A 118 -9.15 -4.95 -11.74
N GLU A 119 -8.97 -6.15 -11.17
CA GLU A 119 -10.01 -6.98 -10.58
C GLU A 119 -9.44 -7.86 -9.44
N GLU A 120 -10.29 -8.63 -8.78
CA GLU A 120 -9.86 -9.64 -7.81
C GLU A 120 -8.97 -10.71 -8.47
N PRO A 121 -8.08 -11.39 -7.71
CA PRO A 121 -7.25 -12.44 -8.26
C PRO A 121 -8.12 -13.62 -8.74
N ILE A 122 -7.80 -14.14 -9.92
CA ILE A 122 -8.56 -15.24 -10.56
C ILE A 122 -7.89 -16.56 -10.21
N GLN A 123 -8.63 -17.45 -9.57
CA GLN A 123 -8.16 -18.81 -9.27
C GLN A 123 -8.07 -19.63 -10.56
N MET A 124 -6.89 -20.19 -10.85
CA MET A 124 -6.59 -20.93 -12.09
C MET A 124 -6.60 -22.45 -11.93
N ASP A 125 -6.58 -22.94 -10.67
CA ASP A 125 -6.59 -24.37 -10.34
C ASP A 125 -7.67 -24.72 -9.31
N GLU A 126 -7.99 -26.00 -9.17
CA GLU A 126 -8.97 -26.48 -8.19
C GLU A 126 -8.42 -26.44 -6.74
N GLU A 127 -7.10 -26.35 -6.59
CA GLU A 127 -6.43 -26.40 -5.28
C GLU A 127 -6.27 -25.02 -4.61
N GLY A 128 -6.56 -23.91 -5.29
CA GLY A 128 -6.37 -22.57 -4.77
C GLY A 128 -4.90 -22.19 -4.56
N LYS A 129 -4.03 -22.71 -5.43
CA LYS A 129 -2.58 -22.48 -5.39
C LYS A 129 -2.06 -21.67 -6.57
N VAL A 130 -2.83 -21.55 -7.65
CA VAL A 130 -2.45 -20.80 -8.85
C VAL A 130 -3.43 -19.65 -9.05
N TRP A 131 -2.90 -18.44 -9.06
CA TRP A 131 -3.65 -17.20 -9.10
C TRP A 131 -3.19 -16.33 -10.26
N GLN A 132 -4.11 -15.91 -11.10
CA GLN A 132 -3.85 -14.91 -12.14
C GLN A 132 -4.30 -13.53 -11.67
N ILE A 133 -3.46 -12.52 -11.96
CA ILE A 133 -3.72 -11.13 -11.59
C ILE A 133 -3.68 -10.29 -12.85
N LYS A 134 -4.76 -9.54 -13.08
CA LYS A 134 -4.85 -8.58 -14.17
C LYS A 134 -4.40 -7.20 -13.69
N VAL A 135 -3.44 -6.63 -14.39
CA VAL A 135 -2.92 -5.28 -14.13
C VAL A 135 -3.75 -4.27 -14.92
N ARG A 136 -4.12 -3.19 -14.27
CA ARG A 136 -4.95 -2.11 -14.83
C ARG A 136 -4.20 -1.38 -15.94
N GLU A 137 -4.87 -1.22 -17.09
CA GLU A 137 -4.36 -0.44 -18.21
C GLU A 137 -4.39 1.08 -17.90
N GLY A 138 -3.50 1.82 -18.54
CA GLY A 138 -3.46 3.28 -18.46
C GLY A 138 -2.87 3.86 -17.17
N CYS A 139 -2.33 3.04 -16.27
CA CYS A 139 -1.54 3.51 -15.15
C CYS A 139 -0.19 4.04 -15.63
N VAL A 140 0.30 5.11 -14.99
CA VAL A 140 1.56 5.75 -15.37
C VAL A 140 2.37 6.16 -14.15
N TRP A 141 3.68 6.19 -14.30
CA TRP A 141 4.61 6.84 -13.40
C TRP A 141 4.51 8.36 -13.49
N GLU A 142 5.07 9.08 -12.53
CA GLU A 142 5.08 10.56 -12.48
C GLU A 142 5.65 11.21 -13.74
N ASN A 143 6.62 10.57 -14.39
CA ASN A 143 7.25 11.04 -15.64
C ASN A 143 6.41 10.72 -16.89
N GLY A 144 5.29 10.02 -16.75
CA GLY A 144 4.40 9.63 -17.85
C GLY A 144 4.70 8.27 -18.48
N ASP A 145 5.73 7.56 -18.03
CA ASP A 145 6.03 6.21 -18.48
C ASP A 145 4.92 5.25 -18.04
N THR A 146 4.65 4.23 -18.84
CA THR A 146 3.65 3.19 -18.53
C THR A 146 4.05 2.46 -17.25
N LEU A 147 3.05 2.19 -16.40
CA LEU A 147 3.15 1.34 -15.23
C LEU A 147 2.28 0.11 -15.47
N ASP A 148 2.89 -1.05 -15.65
CA ASP A 148 2.24 -2.28 -16.05
C ASP A 148 2.75 -3.54 -15.31
N ALA A 149 2.47 -4.73 -15.85
CA ALA A 149 2.89 -5.98 -15.23
C ALA A 149 4.41 -6.19 -15.22
N ASN A 150 5.16 -5.54 -16.11
CA ASN A 150 6.62 -5.61 -16.11
C ASN A 150 7.20 -4.95 -14.85
N ASP A 151 6.66 -3.81 -14.42
CA ASP A 151 7.09 -3.13 -13.18
C ASP A 151 6.80 -3.98 -11.95
N VAL A 152 5.64 -4.64 -11.90
CA VAL A 152 5.28 -5.56 -10.81
C VAL A 152 6.26 -6.73 -10.77
N TYR A 153 6.53 -7.34 -11.92
CA TYR A 153 7.43 -8.48 -12.05
C TYR A 153 8.87 -8.10 -11.68
N TYR A 154 9.33 -6.92 -12.11
CA TYR A 154 10.62 -6.38 -11.71
C TYR A 154 10.67 -6.13 -10.19
N THR A 155 9.64 -5.53 -9.61
CA THR A 155 9.53 -5.31 -8.15
C THR A 155 9.68 -6.62 -7.39
N TRP A 156 8.95 -7.66 -7.78
CA TRP A 156 9.02 -8.98 -7.14
C TRP A 156 10.41 -9.61 -7.25
N LYS A 157 11.07 -9.46 -8.40
CA LYS A 157 12.43 -9.96 -8.61
C LYS A 157 13.42 -9.26 -7.69
N MET A 158 13.30 -7.95 -7.52
CA MET A 158 14.18 -7.18 -6.62
C MET A 158 13.90 -7.47 -5.14
N ILE A 159 12.65 -7.73 -4.75
CA ILE A 159 12.34 -8.18 -3.39
C ILE A 159 13.14 -9.44 -3.04
N LEU A 160 13.20 -10.39 -3.95
CA LEU A 160 13.81 -11.72 -3.75
C LEU A 160 15.26 -11.81 -4.20
N ASP A 161 15.89 -10.74 -4.72
CA ASP A 161 17.27 -10.81 -5.23
C ASP A 161 18.25 -11.23 -4.13
N PRO A 162 18.98 -12.36 -4.32
CA PRO A 162 19.92 -12.87 -3.32
C PRO A 162 21.06 -11.91 -2.96
N LYS A 163 21.46 -11.04 -3.89
CA LYS A 163 22.55 -10.08 -3.67
C LYS A 163 22.09 -8.87 -2.86
N LEU A 164 20.86 -8.40 -3.09
CA LEU A 164 20.28 -7.32 -2.33
C LEU A 164 19.93 -7.74 -0.91
N ALA A 165 19.66 -9.03 -0.69
CA ALA A 165 19.31 -9.61 0.61
C ALA A 165 18.26 -8.78 1.36
N ASN A 166 17.22 -8.33 0.66
CA ASN A 166 16.20 -7.42 1.19
C ASN A 166 15.48 -8.02 2.39
N LEU A 167 15.24 -7.19 3.41
CA LEU A 167 14.49 -7.57 4.61
C LEU A 167 13.05 -8.02 4.31
N ARG A 168 12.50 -7.58 3.17
CA ARG A 168 11.13 -7.87 2.74
C ARG A 168 10.97 -9.16 1.94
N ALA A 169 12.05 -9.86 1.65
CA ALA A 169 12.00 -11.17 0.99
C ALA A 169 11.12 -12.18 1.75
N SER A 170 11.04 -12.07 3.09
CA SER A 170 10.18 -12.91 3.92
C SER A 170 8.71 -12.85 3.51
N ASN A 171 8.23 -11.73 2.97
CA ASN A 171 6.85 -11.59 2.51
C ASN A 171 6.44 -12.64 1.47
N PHE A 172 7.37 -13.10 0.65
CA PHE A 172 7.12 -14.12 -0.36
C PHE A 172 7.69 -15.51 0.00
N ALA A 173 8.58 -15.56 0.98
CA ALA A 173 9.37 -16.74 1.24
C ALA A 173 8.93 -17.53 2.48
N ASN A 174 8.32 -16.89 3.48
CA ASN A 174 8.02 -17.49 4.79
C ASN A 174 6.71 -17.04 5.42
N ASP A 175 6.07 -15.99 4.91
CA ASP A 175 4.92 -15.37 5.57
C ASP A 175 3.59 -16.05 5.15
N ALA A 176 2.50 -15.35 5.36
CA ALA A 176 1.14 -15.85 5.13
C ALA A 176 0.93 -16.45 3.74
N ILE A 177 1.68 -15.97 2.73
CA ILE A 177 1.69 -16.56 1.39
C ILE A 177 3.13 -16.95 1.03
N GLU A 178 3.40 -18.24 1.07
CA GLU A 178 4.68 -18.79 0.62
C GLU A 178 4.63 -19.07 -0.89
N ILE A 179 5.44 -18.36 -1.66
CA ILE A 179 5.57 -18.55 -3.10
C ILE A 179 6.52 -19.73 -3.40
N VAL A 180 6.11 -20.57 -4.34
CA VAL A 180 6.91 -21.71 -4.80
C VAL A 180 8.33 -21.25 -5.14
N LYS A 181 9.35 -21.91 -4.55
CA LYS A 181 10.77 -21.63 -4.78
C LYS A 181 11.29 -20.23 -4.44
N ALA A 182 10.50 -19.36 -3.81
CA ALA A 182 10.94 -18.01 -3.45
C ALA A 182 12.10 -18.04 -2.45
N MET A 183 12.01 -18.86 -1.38
CA MET A 183 13.09 -19.01 -0.41
C MET A 183 14.35 -19.64 -1.03
N ASP A 184 14.19 -20.68 -1.85
CA ASP A 184 15.31 -21.31 -2.53
C ASP A 184 16.07 -20.31 -3.42
N TYR A 185 15.35 -19.48 -4.17
CA TYR A 185 15.94 -18.42 -5.00
C TYR A 185 16.64 -17.36 -4.14
N PHE A 186 15.99 -16.87 -3.09
CA PHE A 186 16.57 -15.88 -2.18
C PHE A 186 17.87 -16.38 -1.52
N GLN A 187 17.98 -17.69 -1.28
CA GLN A 187 19.18 -18.32 -0.74
C GLN A 187 20.22 -18.68 -1.82
N GLY A 188 19.94 -18.44 -3.09
CA GLY A 188 20.81 -18.78 -4.20
C GLY A 188 20.80 -20.26 -4.60
N ASN A 189 19.80 -21.04 -4.17
CA ASN A 189 19.67 -22.48 -4.42
C ASN A 189 18.73 -22.81 -5.60
N ALA A 190 18.08 -21.83 -6.20
CA ALA A 190 17.22 -21.97 -7.37
C ALA A 190 17.46 -20.83 -8.38
N SER A 191 17.05 -21.01 -9.62
CA SER A 191 17.01 -19.95 -10.61
C SER A 191 15.69 -19.14 -10.51
N TRP A 192 15.68 -17.90 -11.02
CA TRP A 192 14.48 -17.07 -11.06
C TRP A 192 13.32 -17.71 -11.85
N ASP A 193 13.62 -18.46 -12.90
CA ASP A 193 12.60 -19.14 -13.73
C ASP A 193 11.83 -20.23 -12.97
N GLU A 194 12.40 -20.76 -11.87
CA GLU A 194 11.74 -21.75 -11.01
C GLU A 194 10.81 -21.11 -9.98
N VAL A 195 10.94 -19.80 -9.73
CA VAL A 195 10.08 -19.09 -8.76
C VAL A 195 8.65 -19.04 -9.28
N GLY A 196 7.70 -19.25 -8.40
CA GLY A 196 6.25 -19.22 -8.68
C GLY A 196 5.67 -17.83 -8.95
N LEU A 197 6.48 -16.89 -9.43
CA LEU A 197 6.06 -15.55 -9.86
C LEU A 197 6.33 -15.44 -11.36
N LYS A 198 5.28 -15.26 -12.16
CA LYS A 198 5.38 -15.29 -13.64
C LYS A 198 4.80 -14.04 -14.25
N LEU A 199 5.48 -13.52 -15.26
CA LEU A 199 4.97 -12.53 -16.20
C LEU A 199 4.41 -13.29 -17.41
N ILE A 200 3.12 -13.14 -17.66
CA ILE A 200 2.43 -13.79 -18.77
C ILE A 200 2.38 -12.87 -20.00
N ASP A 201 2.00 -11.62 -19.78
CA ASP A 201 2.02 -10.53 -20.75
C ASP A 201 2.06 -9.17 -20.01
N ASP A 202 2.05 -8.06 -20.72
CA ASP A 202 2.17 -6.70 -20.18
C ASP A 202 1.04 -6.33 -19.19
N HIS A 203 -0.02 -7.12 -19.09
CA HIS A 203 -1.16 -6.88 -18.20
C HIS A 203 -1.55 -8.09 -17.37
N THR A 204 -0.75 -9.16 -17.40
CA THR A 204 -1.11 -10.42 -16.74
C THR A 204 0.08 -11.01 -15.99
N LEU A 205 -0.12 -11.26 -14.72
CA LEU A 205 0.81 -11.95 -13.84
C LEU A 205 0.19 -13.25 -13.35
N GLU A 206 1.04 -14.21 -12.94
CA GLU A 206 0.60 -15.44 -12.30
C GLU A 206 1.43 -15.72 -11.06
N ILE A 207 0.77 -16.17 -10.00
CA ILE A 207 1.38 -16.51 -8.71
C ILE A 207 1.09 -17.99 -8.41
N HIS A 208 2.14 -18.75 -8.08
CA HIS A 208 2.06 -20.13 -7.61
C HIS A 208 2.46 -20.18 -6.14
N THR A 209 1.56 -20.64 -5.26
CA THR A 209 1.76 -20.73 -3.84
C THR A 209 2.01 -22.18 -3.41
N VAL A 210 2.74 -22.37 -2.31
CA VAL A 210 2.98 -23.71 -1.74
C VAL A 210 1.70 -24.28 -1.12
N SER A 211 0.92 -23.41 -0.45
CA SER A 211 -0.32 -23.76 0.22
C SER A 211 -1.53 -23.19 -0.50
N MET A 212 -2.71 -23.75 -0.22
CA MET A 212 -4.00 -23.23 -0.67
C MET A 212 -4.31 -21.90 -0.01
N HIS A 213 -4.84 -20.97 -0.77
CA HIS A 213 -5.33 -19.67 -0.30
C HIS A 213 -6.70 -19.37 -0.88
N ASN A 214 -7.37 -18.35 -0.33
CA ASN A 214 -8.56 -17.72 -0.90
C ASN A 214 -8.20 -16.35 -1.52
N PRO A 215 -9.07 -15.76 -2.36
CA PRO A 215 -8.79 -14.49 -3.03
C PRO A 215 -8.45 -13.35 -2.07
N THR A 216 -9.15 -13.27 -0.93
CA THR A 216 -8.94 -12.21 0.07
C THR A 216 -7.55 -12.30 0.71
N GLU A 217 -7.07 -13.52 1.03
CA GLU A 217 -5.72 -13.71 1.56
C GLU A 217 -4.66 -13.24 0.56
N VAL A 218 -4.82 -13.56 -0.72
CA VAL A 218 -3.93 -13.09 -1.79
C VAL A 218 -3.95 -11.57 -1.89
N MET A 219 -5.14 -10.95 -1.86
CA MET A 219 -5.26 -9.49 -1.90
C MET A 219 -4.59 -8.82 -0.69
N ILE A 220 -4.84 -9.32 0.54
CA ILE A 220 -4.23 -8.78 1.77
C ILE A 220 -2.72 -8.82 1.70
N HIS A 221 -2.16 -9.94 1.25
CA HIS A 221 -0.71 -10.09 1.10
C HIS A 221 -0.14 -9.07 0.11
N LEU A 222 -0.77 -8.92 -1.05
CA LEU A 222 -0.30 -8.04 -2.12
C LEU A 222 -0.64 -6.55 -1.88
N ALA A 223 -1.45 -6.23 -0.87
CA ALA A 223 -1.70 -4.86 -0.38
C ALA A 223 -0.64 -4.38 0.63
N HIS A 224 0.26 -5.27 1.09
CA HIS A 224 1.28 -4.91 2.06
C HIS A 224 2.25 -3.86 1.49
N PRO A 225 2.65 -2.83 2.26
CA PRO A 225 3.53 -1.74 1.77
C PRO A 225 4.88 -2.20 1.17
N ALA A 226 5.38 -3.37 1.57
CA ALA A 226 6.57 -3.96 0.97
C ALA A 226 6.40 -4.37 -0.51
N ASN A 227 5.16 -4.45 -0.98
CA ASN A 227 4.80 -4.73 -2.38
C ASN A 227 4.50 -3.44 -3.17
N CYS A 228 4.84 -2.26 -2.64
CA CYS A 228 4.78 -1.02 -3.41
C CYS A 228 5.73 -1.09 -4.60
N MET A 229 5.27 -0.57 -5.73
CA MET A 229 6.01 -0.59 -6.99
C MET A 229 7.32 0.20 -6.89
N ILE A 230 8.36 -0.34 -7.48
CA ILE A 230 9.63 0.34 -7.75
C ILE A 230 9.80 0.48 -9.27
N ASN A 231 10.31 1.62 -9.71
CA ASN A 231 10.59 1.86 -11.11
C ASN A 231 11.98 1.30 -11.46
N GLU A 232 12.07 0.48 -12.51
CA GLU A 232 13.31 -0.19 -12.90
C GLU A 232 14.42 0.81 -13.23
N GLU A 233 14.14 1.85 -14.03
CA GLU A 233 15.16 2.81 -14.44
C GLU A 233 15.78 3.53 -13.23
N TYR A 234 14.93 4.04 -12.32
CA TYR A 234 15.40 4.74 -11.12
C TYR A 234 16.08 3.80 -10.13
N TYR A 235 15.62 2.56 -10.02
CA TYR A 235 16.21 1.57 -9.13
C TYR A 235 17.60 1.15 -9.61
N GLU A 236 17.76 0.88 -10.91
CA GLU A 236 19.01 0.51 -11.54
C GLU A 236 20.00 1.68 -11.60
N LYS A 237 19.53 2.90 -11.86
CA LYS A 237 20.33 4.11 -11.80
C LYS A 237 21.00 4.33 -10.44
N GLY A 238 20.30 3.98 -9.37
CA GLY A 238 20.81 4.02 -7.99
C GLY A 238 21.67 2.83 -7.58
N MET A 239 21.73 1.77 -8.38
CA MET A 239 22.36 0.49 -8.04
C MET A 239 23.89 0.60 -8.03
N ASN A 240 24.54 0.08 -6.98
CA ASN A 240 25.98 -0.01 -6.93
C ASN A 240 26.54 -1.10 -7.90
N ALA A 241 27.84 -1.05 -8.17
CA ALA A 241 28.50 -1.94 -9.13
C ALA A 241 28.38 -3.44 -8.77
N ASP A 242 28.35 -3.78 -7.49
CA ASP A 242 28.26 -5.15 -6.98
C ASP A 242 26.81 -5.66 -6.90
N ARG A 243 25.83 -4.77 -7.13
CA ARG A 243 24.39 -5.01 -7.06
C ARG A 243 23.95 -5.49 -5.66
N THR A 244 24.50 -4.92 -4.63
CA THR A 244 24.18 -5.24 -3.22
C THR A 244 23.37 -4.13 -2.54
N GLU A 245 23.31 -2.94 -3.14
CA GLU A 245 22.65 -1.78 -2.57
C GLU A 245 22.21 -0.82 -3.68
N THR A 246 21.12 -0.11 -3.45
CA THR A 246 20.64 0.97 -4.32
C THR A 246 20.37 2.23 -3.52
N MET A 247 20.56 3.38 -4.16
CA MET A 247 20.17 4.70 -3.64
C MET A 247 18.70 5.03 -3.88
N TYR A 248 17.92 4.13 -4.47
CA TYR A 248 16.50 4.34 -4.73
C TYR A 248 15.75 4.74 -3.45
N GLY A 249 14.99 5.82 -3.53
CA GLY A 249 14.18 6.32 -2.43
C GLY A 249 14.95 6.99 -1.29
N THR A 250 16.23 7.35 -1.48
CA THR A 250 17.03 8.06 -0.45
C THR A 250 17.02 9.59 -0.62
N SER A 251 16.59 10.08 -1.76
CA SER A 251 16.34 11.50 -2.04
C SER A 251 15.31 11.66 -3.15
N GLN A 252 14.85 12.88 -3.37
CA GLN A 252 13.88 13.18 -4.42
C GLN A 252 14.41 12.80 -5.82
N GLU A 253 15.68 13.05 -6.12
CA GLU A 253 16.30 12.72 -7.40
C GLU A 253 16.47 11.21 -7.63
N GLN A 254 16.43 10.43 -6.56
CA GLN A 254 16.56 8.97 -6.56
C GLN A 254 15.19 8.26 -6.38
N TYR A 255 14.10 8.99 -6.58
CA TYR A 255 12.75 8.45 -6.40
C TYR A 255 11.81 8.94 -7.49
N ILE A 256 10.80 8.15 -7.79
CA ILE A 256 9.70 8.51 -8.67
C ILE A 256 8.41 7.94 -8.11
N SER A 257 7.35 8.72 -8.16
CA SER A 257 6.05 8.39 -7.57
C SER A 257 5.11 7.78 -8.61
N CYS A 258 4.19 6.93 -8.15
CA CYS A 258 3.04 6.46 -8.95
C CYS A 258 1.73 6.39 -8.13
N GLY A 259 1.80 6.64 -6.82
CA GLY A 259 0.69 6.51 -5.87
C GLY A 259 -0.30 7.67 -5.91
N PRO A 260 -1.19 7.75 -4.89
CA PRO A 260 -2.21 8.80 -4.77
C PRO A 260 -1.63 10.22 -4.68
N PHE A 261 -0.39 10.34 -4.24
CA PHE A 261 0.34 11.62 -4.19
C PHE A 261 1.72 11.48 -4.83
N LEU A 262 2.22 12.56 -5.37
CA LEU A 262 3.58 12.71 -5.92
C LEU A 262 4.47 13.44 -4.92
N VAL A 263 5.74 13.05 -4.80
CA VAL A 263 6.72 13.78 -3.99
C VAL A 263 7.05 15.09 -4.69
N GLU A 264 6.63 16.21 -4.12
CA GLU A 264 6.86 17.53 -4.69
C GLU A 264 8.17 18.17 -4.20
N ASN A 265 8.47 18.00 -2.90
CA ASN A 265 9.69 18.49 -2.30
C ASN A 265 10.12 17.55 -1.16
N TRP A 266 11.40 17.24 -1.08
CA TRP A 266 11.94 16.43 0.01
C TRP A 266 13.28 16.98 0.47
N VAL A 267 13.27 17.57 1.65
CA VAL A 267 14.46 18.01 2.38
C VAL A 267 14.75 16.98 3.46
N ASN A 268 15.79 16.19 3.29
CA ASN A 268 16.16 15.13 4.23
C ASN A 268 16.19 15.65 5.67
N ASP A 269 15.65 14.86 6.58
CA ASP A 269 15.59 15.13 8.02
C ASP A 269 14.81 16.40 8.42
N ALA A 270 14.17 17.10 7.50
CA ALA A 270 13.46 18.34 7.76
C ALA A 270 12.00 18.32 7.32
N GLU A 271 11.74 18.01 6.06
CA GLU A 271 10.40 18.15 5.50
C GLU A 271 10.21 17.29 4.25
N ILE A 272 9.01 16.76 4.07
CA ILE A 272 8.55 16.24 2.80
C ILE A 272 7.17 16.80 2.47
N THR A 273 7.00 17.21 1.21
CA THR A 273 5.73 17.68 0.67
C THR A 273 5.28 16.79 -0.47
N PHE A 274 4.01 16.42 -0.40
CA PHE A 274 3.32 15.65 -1.42
C PHE A 274 2.25 16.49 -2.06
N LYS A 275 2.08 16.39 -3.38
CA LYS A 275 0.93 16.94 -4.13
C LYS A 275 0.06 15.81 -4.65
N LYS A 276 -1.24 16.08 -4.81
CA LYS A 276 -2.19 15.13 -5.40
C LYS A 276 -1.71 14.67 -6.78
N ASN A 277 -1.78 13.36 -7.02
CA ASN A 277 -1.50 12.78 -8.33
C ASN A 277 -2.79 12.76 -9.19
N PRO A 278 -2.89 13.59 -10.22
CA PRO A 278 -4.07 13.60 -11.09
C PRO A 278 -4.21 12.34 -11.96
N ASN A 279 -3.10 11.60 -12.16
CA ASN A 279 -3.05 10.38 -12.97
C ASN A 279 -3.27 9.12 -12.12
N TYR A 280 -3.47 9.25 -10.81
CA TYR A 280 -3.82 8.10 -9.98
C TYR A 280 -5.20 7.56 -10.35
N PRO A 281 -5.39 6.22 -10.52
CA PRO A 281 -6.64 5.64 -11.01
C PRO A 281 -7.89 6.04 -10.21
N PHE A 282 -7.72 6.40 -8.95
CA PHE A 282 -8.78 6.85 -8.05
C PHE A 282 -8.60 8.30 -7.58
N ALA A 283 -8.02 9.16 -8.42
CA ALA A 283 -7.79 10.57 -8.10
C ALA A 283 -9.08 11.32 -7.74
N ASP A 284 -10.22 10.90 -8.27
CA ASP A 284 -11.56 11.41 -7.95
C ASP A 284 -12.01 11.12 -6.51
N ARG A 285 -11.32 10.21 -5.81
CA ARG A 285 -11.54 9.87 -4.40
C ARG A 285 -10.57 10.58 -3.45
N ILE A 286 -9.59 11.32 -3.99
CA ILE A 286 -8.59 12.04 -3.19
C ILE A 286 -9.07 13.47 -2.96
N TRP A 287 -9.37 13.81 -1.71
CA TRP A 287 -9.92 15.10 -1.30
C TRP A 287 -8.85 16.15 -1.04
N LEU A 288 -7.64 15.74 -0.63
CA LEU A 288 -6.55 16.65 -0.31
C LEU A 288 -5.83 17.12 -1.59
N ALA A 289 -5.45 18.38 -1.63
CA ALA A 289 -4.53 18.92 -2.65
C ALA A 289 -3.10 18.39 -2.44
N GLY A 290 -2.73 18.13 -1.20
CA GLY A 290 -1.41 17.62 -0.83
C GLY A 290 -1.27 17.36 0.66
N ILE A 291 -0.06 16.98 1.05
CA ILE A 291 0.31 16.71 2.44
C ILE A 291 1.70 17.32 2.66
N ASN A 292 1.84 18.10 3.72
CA ASN A 292 3.13 18.62 4.15
C ASN A 292 3.49 18.03 5.52
N ILE A 293 4.67 17.44 5.65
CA ILE A 293 5.13 16.79 6.85
C ILE A 293 6.45 17.41 7.28
N LYS A 294 6.45 18.06 8.42
CA LYS A 294 7.65 18.59 9.06
C LYS A 294 8.22 17.59 10.05
N VAL A 295 9.54 17.41 10.07
CA VAL A 295 10.20 16.63 11.11
C VAL A 295 10.38 17.51 12.34
N VAL A 296 9.69 17.15 13.41
CA VAL A 296 9.73 17.86 14.72
C VAL A 296 9.84 16.79 15.81
N GLU A 297 11.06 16.53 16.26
CA GLU A 297 11.36 15.42 17.17
C GLU A 297 10.73 15.57 18.56
N ASP A 298 10.55 16.82 19.02
CA ASP A 298 9.97 17.11 20.32
C ASP A 298 8.43 17.19 20.26
N SER A 299 7.76 16.30 20.98
CA SER A 299 6.29 16.23 20.99
C SER A 299 5.62 17.44 21.66
N SER A 300 6.31 18.14 22.56
CA SER A 300 5.77 19.38 23.17
C SER A 300 5.76 20.51 22.13
N THR A 301 6.79 20.56 21.28
CA THR A 301 6.84 21.49 20.13
C THR A 301 5.76 21.18 19.12
N GLN A 302 5.48 19.90 18.81
CA GLN A 302 4.36 19.54 17.95
C GLN A 302 3.01 20.02 18.50
N MET A 303 2.81 19.88 19.82
CA MET A 303 1.60 20.40 20.47
C MET A 303 1.46 21.92 20.33
N GLN A 304 2.56 22.67 20.48
CA GLN A 304 2.55 24.13 20.27
C GLN A 304 2.24 24.51 18.82
N LEU A 305 2.79 23.78 17.83
CA LEU A 305 2.47 23.99 16.43
C LEU A 305 0.98 23.74 16.13
N PHE A 306 0.40 22.70 16.74
CA PHE A 306 -1.04 22.43 16.63
C PHE A 306 -1.88 23.52 17.30
N GLU A 307 -1.56 23.95 18.52
CA GLU A 307 -2.26 25.03 19.23
C GLU A 307 -2.19 26.36 18.46
N ASN A 308 -1.08 26.62 17.76
CA ASN A 308 -0.90 27.80 16.90
C ASN A 308 -1.57 27.68 15.53
N GLY A 309 -2.13 26.52 15.19
CA GLY A 309 -2.73 26.27 13.86
C GLY A 309 -1.70 26.11 12.72
N GLU A 310 -0.46 25.77 13.03
CA GLU A 310 0.60 25.54 12.04
C GLU A 310 0.58 24.11 11.48
N ILE A 311 0.03 23.15 12.22
CA ILE A 311 -0.28 21.78 11.79
C ILE A 311 -1.74 21.44 12.09
N ASP A 312 -2.30 20.53 11.32
CA ASP A 312 -3.73 20.19 11.35
C ASP A 312 -4.02 18.95 12.21
N TYR A 313 -2.98 18.19 12.53
CA TYR A 313 -3.08 16.95 13.28
C TYR A 313 -1.88 16.77 14.22
N VAL A 314 -2.14 16.27 15.43
CA VAL A 314 -1.12 15.86 16.40
C VAL A 314 -1.61 14.64 17.18
N GLN A 315 -0.71 13.70 17.44
CA GLN A 315 -1.02 12.55 18.28
C GLN A 315 -0.84 12.93 19.76
N LEU A 316 -1.93 12.80 20.54
CA LEU A 316 -1.87 13.05 21.99
C LEU A 316 -1.11 11.92 22.71
N SER A 317 -0.17 12.29 23.54
CA SER A 317 0.39 11.38 24.56
C SER A 317 -0.60 11.21 25.71
N THR A 318 -0.47 10.12 26.47
CA THR A 318 -1.31 9.88 27.67
C THR A 318 -1.26 11.04 28.66
N SER A 319 -0.12 11.73 28.78
CA SER A 319 0.05 12.88 29.68
C SER A 319 -0.70 14.14 29.20
N ASN A 320 -0.95 14.27 27.90
CA ASN A 320 -1.61 15.43 27.33
C ASN A 320 -3.10 15.21 27.10
N TYR A 321 -3.57 13.96 27.14
CA TYR A 321 -4.95 13.61 26.86
C TYR A 321 -5.95 14.39 27.72
N LEU A 322 -5.74 14.43 29.05
CA LEU A 322 -6.61 15.10 30.01
C LEU A 322 -6.68 16.64 29.83
N LYS A 323 -5.77 17.24 29.08
CA LYS A 323 -5.80 18.68 28.81
C LYS A 323 -6.80 19.06 27.70
N TYR A 324 -7.14 18.08 26.86
CA TYR A 324 -7.97 18.29 25.65
C TYR A 324 -9.32 17.54 25.70
N GLU A 325 -9.64 16.93 26.84
CA GLU A 325 -10.98 16.44 27.18
C GLU A 325 -11.88 17.60 27.64
#